data_c314466cb45c50e905b36062b39b0fc2
#
_entry.id   c314466cb45c50e905b36062b39b0fc2
#
_cell.length_a   1.000
_cell.length_b   1.000
_cell.length_c   1.000
_cell.angle_alpha   90.00
_cell.angle_beta   90.00
_cell.angle_gamma   90.00
#
_symmetry.space_group_name_H-M   'P 1'
#
loop_
_entity.id
_entity.type
_entity.pdbx_description
1 polymer ?
#
loop_
_entity_poly.entity_id
_entity_poly.type
_entity_poly.pdbx_seq_one_letter_code
_entity_poly.pdbx_strand_id
1 'polypeptide(L)'
;MHMQPMKKKLFTRRTILRLGVYGGGAAALGYTALVEPFWLELVERKLPVPNLPGRLEGKTLVQISDLHASSRVSTSYLVESLQRVATLKPDIVVYTGDFISLDEGTEKSMADVFPHLPTGTVGTAAILGNHDYGVNWAEESWAQKIIGALDASGVPVLRNGVMDIGGLQVLGLDDSWAEKIDLAKGLAGLDQKKASLVLSHNPDTADQGDWSAYRGWILAGHTHGGQCKPPFLPPPVLPVVNKRYTAGHFPLSGGRDLYINRALGYLHQVRFNVRPEVTVFTLC
;
A
#
# COMPACT_ATOMS: atom_id res chain seq x y z
N MET A 1 -21.57 72.32 5.52
CA MET A 1 -20.93 71.24 4.79
C MET A 1 -21.40 69.92 5.45
N HIS A 2 -22.47 69.30 4.94
CA HIS A 2 -23.06 68.13 5.54
C HIS A 2 -22.34 66.89 4.96
N MET A 3 -21.53 66.19 5.78
CA MET A 3 -20.93 64.93 5.44
C MET A 3 -22.05 63.84 5.50
N GLN A 4 -22.37 63.25 4.33
CA GLN A 4 -23.23 62.08 4.28
C GLN A 4 -22.49 60.87 4.87
N PRO A 5 -23.12 60.06 5.71
CA PRO A 5 -22.51 58.83 6.22
C PRO A 5 -22.32 57.82 5.09
N MET A 6 -21.07 57.34 4.89
CA MET A 6 -20.77 56.23 3.98
C MET A 6 -21.56 54.99 4.40
N LYS A 7 -22.55 54.58 3.58
CA LYS A 7 -23.24 53.31 3.75
C LYS A 7 -22.24 52.15 3.61
N LYS A 8 -21.90 51.48 4.71
CA LYS A 8 -21.19 50.18 4.67
C LYS A 8 -21.99 49.25 3.81
N LYS A 9 -21.44 48.80 2.66
CA LYS A 9 -22.03 47.75 1.83
C LYS A 9 -22.00 46.46 2.64
N LEU A 10 -23.09 46.12 3.30
CA LEU A 10 -23.30 44.81 3.91
C LEU A 10 -23.35 43.79 2.80
N PHE A 11 -22.59 42.66 2.95
CA PHE A 11 -22.62 41.57 2.01
C PHE A 11 -24.07 41.06 1.84
N THR A 12 -24.50 40.87 0.60
CA THR A 12 -25.81 40.33 0.32
C THR A 12 -25.82 38.82 0.69
N ARG A 13 -26.98 38.25 1.04
CA ARG A 13 -27.13 36.81 1.31
C ARG A 13 -26.56 35.97 0.15
N ARG A 14 -26.77 36.39 -1.10
CA ARG A 14 -26.22 35.73 -2.30
C ARG A 14 -24.70 35.76 -2.34
N THR A 15 -24.06 36.87 -1.93
CA THR A 15 -22.61 37.01 -1.85
C THR A 15 -22.04 36.09 -0.76
N ILE A 16 -22.69 36.05 0.42
CA ILE A 16 -22.27 35.14 1.51
C ILE A 16 -22.36 33.69 1.08
N LEU A 17 -23.46 33.27 0.44
CA LEU A 17 -23.63 31.91 -0.08
C LEU A 17 -22.55 31.55 -1.12
N ARG A 18 -22.28 32.46 -2.07
CA ARG A 18 -21.21 32.25 -3.08
C ARG A 18 -19.84 32.13 -2.42
N LEU A 19 -19.50 33.00 -1.50
CA LEU A 19 -18.23 32.94 -0.77
C LEU A 19 -18.14 31.62 0.04
N GLY A 20 -19.23 31.16 0.63
CA GLY A 20 -19.28 29.88 1.34
C GLY A 20 -19.03 28.69 0.41
N VAL A 21 -19.67 28.66 -0.76
CA VAL A 21 -19.51 27.59 -1.74
C VAL A 21 -18.08 27.58 -2.34
N TYR A 22 -17.59 28.74 -2.79
CA TYR A 22 -16.25 28.82 -3.38
C TYR A 22 -15.15 28.63 -2.33
N GLY A 23 -15.31 29.21 -1.14
CA GLY A 23 -14.35 29.02 -0.04
C GLY A 23 -14.33 27.58 0.46
N GLY A 24 -15.50 26.95 0.62
CA GLY A 24 -15.60 25.55 0.99
C GLY A 24 -15.01 24.61 -0.06
N GLY A 25 -15.29 24.86 -1.34
CA GLY A 25 -14.69 24.11 -2.45
C GLY A 25 -13.17 24.25 -2.49
N ALA A 26 -12.64 25.45 -2.36
CA ALA A 26 -11.19 25.69 -2.32
C ALA A 26 -10.53 25.01 -1.11
N ALA A 27 -11.15 25.06 0.06
CA ALA A 27 -10.66 24.39 1.27
C ALA A 27 -10.65 22.87 1.10
N ALA A 28 -11.72 22.29 0.51
CA ALA A 28 -11.78 20.85 0.22
C ALA A 28 -10.68 20.44 -0.76
N LEU A 29 -10.46 21.18 -1.84
CA LEU A 29 -9.37 20.93 -2.80
C LEU A 29 -8.00 21.05 -2.14
N GLY A 30 -7.78 22.08 -1.32
CA GLY A 30 -6.54 22.24 -0.55
C GLY A 30 -6.31 21.06 0.40
N TYR A 31 -7.33 20.61 1.11
CA TYR A 31 -7.25 19.45 1.99
C TYR A 31 -6.86 18.16 1.23
N THR A 32 -7.53 17.90 0.09
CA THR A 32 -7.29 16.68 -0.71
C THR A 32 -5.90 16.62 -1.34
N ALA A 33 -5.32 17.78 -1.64
CA ALA A 33 -4.01 17.85 -2.32
C ALA A 33 -2.83 18.10 -1.36
N LEU A 34 -3.04 18.80 -0.25
CA LEU A 34 -1.96 19.30 0.60
C LEU A 34 -1.96 18.70 2.02
N VAL A 35 -3.05 18.05 2.45
CA VAL A 35 -3.15 17.52 3.81
C VAL A 35 -3.29 16.00 3.79
N GLU A 36 -4.35 15.47 3.21
CA GLU A 36 -4.66 14.04 3.31
C GLU A 36 -3.60 13.13 2.67
N PRO A 37 -2.95 13.45 1.52
CA PRO A 37 -1.89 12.62 0.94
C PRO A 37 -0.68 12.40 1.85
N PHE A 38 -0.48 13.29 2.81
CA PHE A 38 0.63 13.26 3.76
C PHE A 38 0.23 12.84 5.18
N TRP A 39 -1.04 12.53 5.39
CA TRP A 39 -1.56 12.18 6.71
C TRP A 39 -1.56 10.67 6.95
N LEU A 40 -0.35 10.10 7.12
CA LEU A 40 -0.15 8.67 7.37
C LEU A 40 -0.98 8.16 8.55
N GLU A 41 -1.70 7.07 8.33
CA GLU A 41 -2.40 6.28 9.33
C GLU A 41 -1.70 4.95 9.59
N LEU A 42 -1.37 4.67 10.85
CA LEU A 42 -0.95 3.34 11.31
C LEU A 42 -2.23 2.57 11.68
N VAL A 43 -2.54 1.53 10.92
CA VAL A 43 -3.76 0.73 11.11
C VAL A 43 -3.41 -0.57 11.85
N GLU A 44 -3.83 -0.68 13.09
CA GLU A 44 -3.61 -1.86 13.91
C GLU A 44 -4.68 -2.93 13.65
N ARG A 45 -4.26 -4.18 13.45
CA ARG A 45 -5.14 -5.33 13.21
C ARG A 45 -4.57 -6.60 13.86
N LYS A 46 -5.45 -7.53 14.23
CA LYS A 46 -5.05 -8.91 14.53
C LYS A 46 -4.93 -9.70 13.24
N LEU A 47 -3.95 -10.58 13.17
CA LEU A 47 -3.72 -11.50 12.05
C LEU A 47 -3.71 -12.93 12.60
N PRO A 48 -4.87 -13.59 12.70
CA PRO A 48 -4.92 -14.98 13.12
C PRO A 48 -4.34 -15.86 12.02
N VAL A 49 -3.23 -16.54 12.33
CA VAL A 49 -2.51 -17.40 11.39
C VAL A 49 -2.60 -18.83 11.87
N PRO A 50 -3.23 -19.75 11.11
CA PRO A 50 -3.29 -21.16 11.50
C PRO A 50 -1.88 -21.74 11.68
N ASN A 51 -1.71 -22.60 12.70
CA ASN A 51 -0.46 -23.25 13.03
C ASN A 51 0.72 -22.30 13.36
N LEU A 52 0.42 -21.07 13.79
CA LEU A 52 1.45 -20.10 14.15
C LEU A 52 2.39 -20.66 15.22
N PRO A 53 3.73 -20.64 15.01
CA PRO A 53 4.68 -21.02 16.05
C PRO A 53 4.54 -20.11 17.29
N GLY A 54 4.52 -20.68 18.50
CA GLY A 54 4.35 -19.91 19.75
C GLY A 54 5.37 -18.76 19.93
N ARG A 55 6.57 -18.87 19.33
CA ARG A 55 7.57 -17.79 19.32
C ARG A 55 7.16 -16.55 18.52
N LEU A 56 6.16 -16.69 17.62
CA LEU A 56 5.62 -15.60 16.81
C LEU A 56 4.31 -15.06 17.36
N GLU A 57 3.70 -15.71 18.34
CA GLU A 57 2.46 -15.24 18.97
C GLU A 57 2.69 -13.88 19.65
N GLY A 58 1.82 -12.92 19.37
CA GLY A 58 1.92 -11.55 19.86
C GLY A 58 2.99 -10.69 19.17
N LYS A 59 3.76 -11.26 18.23
CA LYS A 59 4.73 -10.52 17.43
C LYS A 59 4.06 -9.60 16.42
N THR A 60 4.77 -8.53 16.05
CA THR A 60 4.29 -7.54 15.09
C THR A 60 4.74 -7.90 13.67
N LEU A 61 3.79 -7.87 12.73
CA LEU A 61 4.06 -7.89 11.29
C LEU A 61 3.58 -6.58 10.69
N VAL A 62 4.48 -5.83 10.06
CA VAL A 62 4.15 -4.57 9.40
C VAL A 62 4.07 -4.78 7.89
N GLN A 63 2.94 -4.39 7.30
CA GLN A 63 2.76 -4.32 5.85
C GLN A 63 2.93 -2.90 5.36
N ILE A 64 3.83 -2.71 4.39
CA ILE A 64 4.06 -1.48 3.63
C ILE A 64 3.79 -1.79 2.16
N SER A 65 3.13 -0.89 1.44
CA SER A 65 2.77 -1.09 0.04
C SER A 65 2.82 0.20 -0.74
N ASP A 66 3.10 0.09 -2.04
CA ASP A 66 2.89 1.16 -3.01
C ASP A 66 3.58 2.47 -2.62
N LEU A 67 4.91 2.45 -2.51
CA LEU A 67 5.73 3.63 -2.21
C LEU A 67 5.70 4.62 -3.37
N HIS A 68 5.71 4.10 -4.61
CA HIS A 68 5.80 4.89 -5.85
C HIS A 68 6.91 5.94 -5.84
N ALA A 69 8.10 5.56 -5.32
CA ALA A 69 9.26 6.43 -5.28
C ALA A 69 9.56 6.97 -6.69
N SER A 70 9.39 8.28 -6.86
CA SER A 70 9.46 8.99 -8.14
C SER A 70 9.54 10.50 -7.89
N SER A 71 9.63 11.30 -8.95
CA SER A 71 9.57 12.76 -8.81
C SER A 71 8.21 13.28 -8.32
N ARG A 72 7.16 12.44 -8.40
CA ARG A 72 5.77 12.81 -8.06
C ARG A 72 5.47 12.69 -6.58
N VAL A 73 6.13 11.75 -5.88
CA VAL A 73 5.90 11.51 -4.45
C VAL A 73 7.00 12.20 -3.65
N SER A 74 6.62 12.96 -2.65
CA SER A 74 7.57 13.67 -1.79
C SER A 74 8.53 12.68 -1.10
N THR A 75 9.82 12.78 -1.43
CA THR A 75 10.89 11.98 -0.81
C THR A 75 10.93 12.17 0.71
N SER A 76 10.79 13.42 1.20
CA SER A 76 10.78 13.69 2.65
C SER A 76 9.61 13.02 3.35
N TYR A 77 8.42 13.03 2.75
CA TYR A 77 7.26 12.34 3.29
C TYR A 77 7.47 10.82 3.37
N LEU A 78 8.03 10.19 2.32
CA LEU A 78 8.32 8.76 2.33
C LEU A 78 9.36 8.44 3.42
N VAL A 79 10.47 9.17 3.47
CA VAL A 79 11.53 8.95 4.46
C VAL A 79 11.02 9.13 5.88
N GLU A 80 10.30 10.20 6.18
CA GLU A 80 9.71 10.44 7.50
C GLU A 80 8.72 9.33 7.90
N SER A 81 7.90 8.87 6.94
CA SER A 81 6.95 7.79 7.16
C SER A 81 7.66 6.47 7.46
N LEU A 82 8.69 6.10 6.70
CA LEU A 82 9.48 4.88 6.90
C LEU A 82 10.26 4.93 8.22
N GLN A 83 10.85 6.08 8.57
CA GLN A 83 11.50 6.28 9.87
C GLN A 83 10.51 6.14 11.03
N ARG A 84 9.30 6.66 10.89
CA ARG A 84 8.24 6.46 11.88
C ARG A 84 7.92 4.97 12.06
N VAL A 85 7.85 4.20 10.97
CA VAL A 85 7.65 2.73 11.04
C VAL A 85 8.83 2.05 11.73
N ALA A 86 10.07 2.46 11.43
CA ALA A 86 11.26 1.90 12.07
C ALA A 86 11.27 2.09 13.60
N THR A 87 10.66 3.19 14.12
CA THR A 87 10.53 3.40 15.58
C THR A 87 9.64 2.37 16.26
N LEU A 88 8.75 1.70 15.53
CA LEU A 88 7.91 0.60 16.06
C LEU A 88 8.72 -0.66 16.35
N LYS A 89 9.93 -0.78 15.80
CA LYS A 89 10.81 -1.96 15.92
C LYS A 89 10.07 -3.25 15.55
N PRO A 90 9.50 -3.34 14.34
CA PRO A 90 8.68 -4.47 13.94
C PRO A 90 9.46 -5.78 13.98
N ASP A 91 8.77 -6.89 14.33
CA ASP A 91 9.38 -8.21 14.30
C ASP A 91 9.50 -8.72 12.86
N ILE A 92 8.47 -8.52 12.05
CA ILE A 92 8.43 -8.89 10.63
C ILE A 92 8.00 -7.66 9.82
N VAL A 93 8.63 -7.44 8.67
CA VAL A 93 8.20 -6.43 7.70
C VAL A 93 7.94 -7.11 6.36
N VAL A 94 6.80 -6.81 5.76
CA VAL A 94 6.47 -7.28 4.43
C VAL A 94 6.12 -6.10 3.52
N TYR A 95 6.63 -6.14 2.28
CA TYR A 95 6.35 -5.16 1.25
C TYR A 95 5.53 -5.81 0.13
N THR A 96 4.41 -5.19 -0.21
CA THR A 96 3.47 -5.74 -1.20
C THR A 96 3.53 -5.05 -2.56
N GLY A 97 4.74 -4.60 -2.97
CA GLY A 97 5.04 -4.13 -4.33
C GLY A 97 4.83 -2.64 -4.57
N ASP A 98 5.03 -2.25 -5.82
CA ASP A 98 5.00 -0.87 -6.32
C ASP A 98 5.94 0.06 -5.55
N PHE A 99 7.22 -0.31 -5.53
CA PHE A 99 8.28 0.50 -4.92
C PHE A 99 8.52 1.80 -5.67
N ILE A 100 8.35 1.76 -6.99
CA ILE A 100 8.58 2.93 -7.86
C ILE A 100 7.36 3.27 -8.71
N SER A 101 7.37 4.49 -9.25
CA SER A 101 6.68 4.86 -10.50
C SER A 101 7.70 5.42 -11.45
N LEU A 102 7.84 4.83 -12.64
CA LEU A 102 8.88 5.22 -13.57
C LEU A 102 8.66 6.65 -14.11
N ASP A 103 9.62 7.52 -13.83
CA ASP A 103 9.79 8.84 -14.40
C ASP A 103 11.26 9.27 -14.34
N GLU A 104 11.59 10.48 -14.77
CA GLU A 104 12.96 11.01 -14.79
C GLU A 104 13.61 11.16 -13.40
N GLY A 105 12.82 11.20 -12.34
CA GLY A 105 13.27 11.31 -10.94
C GLY A 105 13.40 9.99 -10.20
N THR A 106 13.00 8.89 -10.81
CA THR A 106 12.88 7.57 -10.14
C THR A 106 14.21 7.11 -9.53
N GLU A 107 15.30 7.14 -10.26
CA GLU A 107 16.61 6.67 -9.77
C GLU A 107 17.08 7.47 -8.55
N LYS A 108 16.92 8.79 -8.61
CA LYS A 108 17.24 9.66 -7.49
C LYS A 108 16.35 9.36 -6.29
N SER A 109 15.05 9.21 -6.51
CA SER A 109 14.10 8.90 -5.44
C SER A 109 14.38 7.53 -4.80
N MET A 110 14.73 6.51 -5.59
CA MET A 110 15.20 5.21 -5.07
C MET A 110 16.42 5.37 -4.18
N ALA A 111 17.44 6.10 -4.66
CA ALA A 111 18.68 6.32 -3.91
C ALA A 111 18.44 7.05 -2.58
N ASP A 112 17.49 7.98 -2.57
CA ASP A 112 17.16 8.76 -1.36
C ASP A 112 16.23 8.00 -0.39
N VAL A 113 15.35 7.13 -0.87
CA VAL A 113 14.29 6.46 -0.07
C VAL A 113 14.70 5.07 0.41
N PHE A 114 15.28 4.22 -0.44
CA PHE A 114 15.51 2.81 -0.13
C PHE A 114 16.45 2.57 1.05
N PRO A 115 17.48 3.40 1.31
CA PRO A 115 18.28 3.26 2.54
C PRO A 115 17.50 3.41 3.86
N HIS A 116 16.26 3.93 3.79
CA HIS A 116 15.39 4.13 4.94
C HIS A 116 14.28 3.07 5.09
N LEU A 117 14.28 2.03 4.23
CA LEU A 117 13.30 0.95 4.31
C LEU A 117 13.47 0.19 5.65
N PRO A 118 12.44 0.15 6.51
CA PRO A 118 12.52 -0.62 7.75
C PRO A 118 12.59 -2.12 7.48
N THR A 119 13.37 -2.81 8.30
CA THR A 119 13.46 -4.27 8.30
C THR A 119 12.95 -4.85 9.60
N GLY A 120 12.46 -6.08 9.57
CA GLY A 120 11.99 -6.78 10.77
C GLY A 120 13.15 -7.43 11.54
N THR A 121 13.05 -7.46 12.88
CA THR A 121 14.06 -8.09 13.74
C THR A 121 14.11 -9.62 13.58
N VAL A 122 13.02 -10.25 13.13
CA VAL A 122 12.92 -11.68 12.81
C VAL A 122 13.13 -11.93 11.32
N GLY A 123 12.63 -11.03 10.47
CA GLY A 123 12.85 -11.11 9.04
C GLY A 123 12.03 -10.11 8.22
N THR A 124 12.39 -10.03 6.95
CA THR A 124 11.74 -9.13 5.98
C THR A 124 11.52 -9.90 4.69
N ALA A 125 10.41 -9.62 4.00
CA ALA A 125 10.15 -10.12 2.65
C ALA A 125 9.45 -9.07 1.81
N ALA A 126 9.70 -9.09 0.52
CA ALA A 126 9.06 -8.21 -0.45
C ALA A 126 8.59 -8.99 -1.67
N ILE A 127 7.64 -8.43 -2.38
CA ILE A 127 7.28 -8.78 -3.75
C ILE A 127 7.32 -7.53 -4.61
N LEU A 128 7.36 -7.71 -5.92
CA LEU A 128 7.20 -6.61 -6.87
C LEU A 128 5.72 -6.35 -7.17
N GLY A 129 5.40 -5.11 -7.56
CA GLY A 129 4.15 -4.74 -8.18
C GLY A 129 4.34 -4.44 -9.66
N ASN A 130 3.26 -4.11 -10.36
CA ASN A 130 3.30 -3.89 -11.79
C ASN A 130 4.18 -2.68 -12.19
N HIS A 131 4.17 -1.60 -11.40
CA HIS A 131 5.00 -0.43 -11.68
C HIS A 131 6.51 -0.70 -11.57
N ASP A 132 6.91 -1.72 -10.82
CA ASP A 132 8.31 -2.13 -10.67
C ASP A 132 8.89 -2.76 -11.95
N TYR A 133 8.04 -3.09 -12.92
CA TYR A 133 8.41 -3.56 -14.25
C TYR A 133 8.47 -2.45 -15.31
N GLY A 134 8.49 -1.18 -14.89
CA GLY A 134 8.70 -0.05 -15.78
C GLY A 134 7.56 0.21 -16.77
N VAL A 135 7.91 0.60 -18.00
CA VAL A 135 6.93 0.98 -19.02
C VAL A 135 6.08 -0.20 -19.44
N ASN A 136 4.76 0.00 -19.45
CA ASN A 136 3.77 -1.03 -19.79
C ASN A 136 3.92 -2.32 -18.96
N TRP A 137 4.58 -2.25 -17.80
CA TRP A 137 4.82 -3.36 -16.88
C TRP A 137 5.57 -4.55 -17.49
N ALA A 138 6.45 -4.29 -18.46
CA ALA A 138 7.09 -5.33 -19.28
C ALA A 138 8.62 -5.33 -19.24
N GLU A 139 9.25 -4.39 -18.52
CA GLU A 139 10.71 -4.22 -18.52
C GLU A 139 11.37 -4.96 -17.35
N GLU A 140 11.80 -6.20 -17.60
CA GLU A 140 12.52 -7.03 -16.63
C GLU A 140 13.80 -6.36 -16.10
N SER A 141 14.42 -5.50 -16.89
CA SER A 141 15.63 -4.74 -16.50
C SER A 141 15.36 -3.81 -15.31
N TRP A 142 14.19 -3.18 -15.25
CA TRP A 142 13.78 -2.38 -14.10
C TRP A 142 13.53 -3.25 -12.87
N ALA A 143 12.81 -4.36 -13.03
CA ALA A 143 12.60 -5.31 -11.95
C ALA A 143 13.92 -5.77 -11.33
N GLN A 144 14.92 -6.15 -12.16
CA GLN A 144 16.23 -6.56 -11.68
C GLN A 144 17.00 -5.43 -10.97
N LYS A 145 16.89 -4.20 -11.47
CA LYS A 145 17.50 -3.03 -10.84
C LYS A 145 16.91 -2.76 -9.46
N ILE A 146 15.58 -2.86 -9.34
CA ILE A 146 14.86 -2.67 -8.06
C ILE A 146 15.23 -3.78 -7.09
N ILE A 147 15.24 -5.06 -7.54
CA ILE A 147 15.67 -6.20 -6.72
C ILE A 147 17.06 -5.96 -6.14
N GLY A 148 18.03 -5.57 -6.98
CA GLY A 148 19.38 -5.30 -6.51
C GLY A 148 19.46 -4.17 -5.48
N ALA A 149 18.65 -3.11 -5.65
CA ALA A 149 18.60 -2.00 -4.70
C ALA A 149 17.90 -2.37 -3.38
N LEU A 150 16.87 -3.21 -3.44
CA LEU A 150 16.16 -3.74 -2.26
C LEU A 150 17.04 -4.71 -1.48
N ASP A 151 17.73 -5.62 -2.16
CA ASP A 151 18.68 -6.55 -1.53
C ASP A 151 19.81 -5.79 -0.81
N ALA A 152 20.35 -4.74 -1.42
CA ALA A 152 21.34 -3.86 -0.80
C ALA A 152 20.80 -3.14 0.45
N SER A 153 19.47 -2.97 0.54
CA SER A 153 18.78 -2.38 1.71
C SER A 153 18.29 -3.44 2.72
N GLY A 154 18.65 -4.72 2.55
CA GLY A 154 18.24 -5.82 3.44
C GLY A 154 16.78 -6.24 3.25
N VAL A 155 16.20 -6.00 2.09
CA VAL A 155 14.80 -6.32 1.74
C VAL A 155 14.78 -7.36 0.62
N PRO A 156 14.85 -8.67 0.93
CA PRO A 156 14.85 -9.72 -0.09
C PRO A 156 13.50 -9.81 -0.80
N VAL A 157 13.56 -9.96 -2.13
CA VAL A 157 12.38 -10.03 -3.01
C VAL A 157 12.05 -11.49 -3.36
N LEU A 158 10.80 -11.86 -3.18
CA LEU A 158 10.26 -13.15 -3.57
C LEU A 158 9.56 -13.04 -4.93
N ARG A 159 9.79 -14.03 -5.80
CA ARG A 159 9.13 -14.17 -7.11
C ARG A 159 8.62 -15.60 -7.27
N ASN A 160 7.34 -15.81 -7.01
CA ASN A 160 6.69 -17.13 -6.99
C ASN A 160 7.48 -18.15 -6.13
N GLY A 161 7.94 -17.69 -4.98
CA GLY A 161 8.79 -18.46 -4.07
C GLY A 161 8.44 -18.26 -2.61
N VAL A 162 8.91 -19.18 -1.77
CA VAL A 162 8.62 -19.22 -0.34
C VAL A 162 9.89 -18.93 0.48
N MET A 163 9.74 -18.13 1.52
CA MET A 163 10.76 -17.87 2.54
C MET A 163 10.21 -18.26 3.92
N ASP A 164 11.01 -18.90 4.75
CA ASP A 164 10.68 -19.13 6.17
C ASP A 164 11.19 -17.95 7.02
N ILE A 165 10.27 -17.27 7.67
CA ILE A 165 10.58 -16.18 8.62
C ILE A 165 10.18 -16.63 10.01
N GLY A 166 11.15 -17.16 10.75
CA GLY A 166 10.91 -17.63 12.11
C GLY A 166 9.83 -18.71 12.21
N GLY A 167 9.66 -19.56 11.19
CA GLY A 167 8.67 -20.64 11.10
C GLY A 167 7.31 -20.21 10.53
N LEU A 168 7.15 -18.96 10.12
CA LEU A 168 6.08 -18.51 9.24
C LEU A 168 6.57 -18.59 7.79
N GLN A 169 5.94 -19.40 6.98
CA GLN A 169 6.21 -19.46 5.54
C GLN A 169 5.56 -18.23 4.86
N VAL A 170 6.35 -17.40 4.24
CA VAL A 170 5.88 -16.27 3.44
C VAL A 170 6.05 -16.63 1.97
N LEU A 171 4.95 -16.87 1.27
CA LEU A 171 4.93 -17.00 -0.18
C LEU A 171 4.81 -15.63 -0.81
N GLY A 172 5.77 -15.22 -1.62
CA GLY A 172 5.68 -14.05 -2.47
C GLY A 172 5.29 -14.45 -3.90
N LEU A 173 4.14 -14.01 -4.37
CA LEU A 173 3.73 -14.12 -5.76
C LEU A 173 4.32 -12.96 -6.56
N ASP A 174 4.70 -13.25 -7.80
CA ASP A 174 5.10 -12.22 -8.76
C ASP A 174 3.87 -11.50 -9.32
N ASP A 175 4.06 -10.39 -10.03
CA ASP A 175 2.94 -9.55 -10.45
C ASP A 175 2.14 -10.14 -11.61
N SER A 176 0.81 -10.03 -11.49
CA SER A 176 -0.13 -10.57 -12.47
C SER A 176 -0.31 -9.68 -13.71
N TRP A 177 -0.17 -8.34 -13.57
CA TRP A 177 -0.25 -7.42 -14.70
C TRP A 177 1.05 -7.42 -15.52
N ALA A 178 2.18 -7.69 -14.87
CA ALA A 178 3.44 -7.96 -15.54
C ALA A 178 3.49 -9.36 -16.20
N GLU A 179 2.42 -10.16 -16.06
CA GLU A 179 2.33 -11.54 -16.57
C GLU A 179 3.44 -12.48 -16.03
N LYS A 180 3.89 -12.25 -14.79
CA LYS A 180 4.97 -13.02 -14.15
C LYS A 180 4.48 -13.97 -13.08
N ILE A 181 3.21 -13.91 -12.71
CA ILE A 181 2.64 -14.78 -11.67
C ILE A 181 2.65 -16.24 -12.09
N ASP A 182 3.10 -17.10 -11.18
CA ASP A 182 2.95 -18.57 -11.26
C ASP A 182 2.40 -19.07 -9.93
N LEU A 183 1.08 -19.03 -9.81
CA LEU A 183 0.37 -19.42 -8.59
C LEU A 183 0.61 -20.88 -8.24
N ALA A 184 0.58 -21.77 -9.24
CA ALA A 184 0.74 -23.22 -9.04
C ALA A 184 2.13 -23.54 -8.45
N LYS A 185 3.19 -22.96 -9.03
CA LYS A 185 4.56 -23.08 -8.53
C LYS A 185 4.69 -22.52 -7.11
N GLY A 186 4.13 -21.33 -6.86
CA GLY A 186 4.19 -20.69 -5.56
C GLY A 186 3.53 -21.55 -4.48
N LEU A 187 2.30 -22.00 -4.70
CA LEU A 187 1.55 -22.82 -3.75
C LEU A 187 2.18 -24.21 -3.52
N ALA A 188 2.79 -24.79 -4.54
CA ALA A 188 3.51 -26.07 -4.41
C ALA A 188 4.73 -25.98 -3.46
N GLY A 189 5.27 -24.77 -3.25
CA GLY A 189 6.37 -24.54 -2.31
C GLY A 189 5.96 -24.49 -0.84
N LEU A 190 4.64 -24.43 -0.52
CA LEU A 190 4.14 -24.36 0.84
C LEU A 190 3.97 -25.74 1.48
N ASP A 191 4.46 -25.89 2.71
CA ASP A 191 4.08 -26.99 3.58
C ASP A 191 2.75 -26.65 4.26
N GLN A 192 1.68 -27.35 3.89
CA GLN A 192 0.32 -27.12 4.38
C GLN A 192 0.15 -27.33 5.90
N LYS A 193 1.13 -27.95 6.56
CA LYS A 193 1.11 -28.17 8.03
C LYS A 193 1.72 -27.02 8.82
N LYS A 194 2.38 -26.09 8.14
CA LYS A 194 3.04 -24.93 8.77
C LYS A 194 2.19 -23.67 8.63
N ALA A 195 2.44 -22.72 9.51
CA ALA A 195 1.92 -21.38 9.37
C ALA A 195 2.36 -20.77 8.03
N SER A 196 1.45 -20.12 7.32
CA SER A 196 1.77 -19.52 6.04
C SER A 196 0.98 -18.24 5.77
N LEU A 197 1.60 -17.35 4.99
CA LEU A 197 1.08 -16.08 4.54
C LEU A 197 1.44 -15.91 3.07
N VAL A 198 0.53 -15.35 2.28
CA VAL A 198 0.77 -15.03 0.87
C VAL A 198 0.83 -13.52 0.68
N LEU A 199 1.84 -13.05 -0.04
CA LEU A 199 1.93 -11.68 -0.55
C LEU A 199 1.56 -11.70 -2.04
N SER A 200 0.64 -10.83 -2.44
CA SER A 200 0.24 -10.63 -3.83
C SER A 200 -0.05 -9.15 -4.05
N HIS A 201 0.61 -8.51 -5.02
CA HIS A 201 0.41 -7.08 -5.22
C HIS A 201 -1.04 -6.78 -5.61
N ASN A 202 -1.54 -7.36 -6.71
CA ASN A 202 -2.91 -7.16 -7.18
C ASN A 202 -3.89 -8.08 -6.45
N PRO A 203 -4.93 -7.55 -5.79
CA PRO A 203 -5.92 -8.35 -5.06
C PRO A 203 -6.80 -9.23 -5.95
N ASP A 204 -6.97 -8.92 -7.25
CA ASP A 204 -7.71 -9.78 -8.19
C ASP A 204 -7.09 -11.17 -8.33
N THR A 205 -5.80 -11.34 -8.00
CA THR A 205 -5.13 -12.63 -7.96
C THR A 205 -5.85 -13.62 -7.05
N ALA A 206 -6.49 -13.14 -5.97
CA ALA A 206 -7.24 -13.98 -5.05
C ALA A 206 -8.45 -14.68 -5.68
N ASP A 207 -8.95 -14.17 -6.81
CA ASP A 207 -10.06 -14.74 -7.58
C ASP A 207 -9.57 -15.54 -8.81
N GLN A 208 -8.26 -15.60 -9.06
CA GLN A 208 -7.67 -16.25 -10.24
C GLN A 208 -7.01 -17.58 -9.86
N GLY A 209 -7.07 -18.56 -10.78
CA GLY A 209 -6.39 -19.84 -10.62
C GLY A 209 -6.99 -20.75 -9.54
N ASP A 210 -6.26 -21.80 -9.16
CA ASP A 210 -6.68 -22.78 -8.18
C ASP A 210 -6.01 -22.56 -6.82
N TRP A 211 -6.78 -22.08 -5.86
CA TRP A 211 -6.38 -21.85 -4.47
C TRP A 211 -6.77 -22.99 -3.53
N SER A 212 -7.26 -24.10 -4.03
CA SER A 212 -7.81 -25.21 -3.20
C SER A 212 -6.80 -25.74 -2.17
N ALA A 213 -5.50 -25.63 -2.47
CA ALA A 213 -4.42 -26.03 -1.58
C ALA A 213 -4.04 -24.98 -0.52
N TYR A 214 -4.66 -23.78 -0.51
CA TYR A 214 -4.28 -22.72 0.41
C TYR A 214 -5.44 -22.27 1.30
N ARG A 215 -5.14 -22.12 2.60
CA ARG A 215 -6.02 -21.50 3.60
C ARG A 215 -5.20 -20.52 4.41
N GLY A 216 -5.72 -19.34 4.65
CA GLY A 216 -5.03 -18.27 5.40
C GLY A 216 -5.07 -16.93 4.69
N TRP A 217 -4.16 -16.05 5.06
CA TRP A 217 -4.17 -14.64 4.66
C TRP A 217 -3.39 -14.40 3.37
N ILE A 218 -3.99 -13.55 2.52
CA ILE A 218 -3.35 -12.92 1.36
C ILE A 218 -3.25 -11.44 1.68
N LEU A 219 -2.05 -10.87 1.66
CA LEU A 219 -1.83 -9.43 1.84
C LEU A 219 -1.55 -8.79 0.48
N ALA A 220 -2.31 -7.73 0.16
CA ALA A 220 -2.24 -7.05 -1.14
C ALA A 220 -2.16 -5.52 -0.99
N GLY A 221 -1.80 -4.86 -2.09
CA GLY A 221 -1.78 -3.41 -2.26
C GLY A 221 -2.57 -2.98 -3.50
N HIS A 222 -1.91 -2.22 -4.42
CA HIS A 222 -2.35 -1.89 -5.77
C HIS A 222 -3.53 -0.93 -5.88
N THR A 223 -4.56 -1.07 -5.06
CA THR A 223 -5.81 -0.31 -5.21
C THR A 223 -5.75 1.12 -4.71
N HIS A 224 -4.80 1.40 -3.81
CA HIS A 224 -4.72 2.66 -3.05
C HIS A 224 -6.04 3.04 -2.34
N GLY A 225 -6.95 2.08 -2.13
CA GLY A 225 -8.30 2.37 -1.69
C GLY A 225 -9.12 3.23 -2.67
N GLY A 226 -8.63 3.37 -3.93
CA GLY A 226 -9.14 4.28 -4.97
C GLY A 226 -8.71 5.73 -4.81
N GLN A 227 -7.78 6.04 -3.89
CA GLN A 227 -7.28 7.38 -3.51
C GLN A 227 -8.35 8.41 -3.11
N CYS A 228 -9.47 8.46 -3.82
CA CYS A 228 -10.60 9.35 -3.55
C CYS A 228 -11.89 8.54 -3.40
N LYS A 229 -12.50 8.60 -2.22
CA LYS A 229 -13.75 7.91 -1.95
C LYS A 229 -14.79 8.90 -1.42
N PRO A 230 -15.76 9.34 -2.24
CA PRO A 230 -16.84 10.18 -1.75
C PRO A 230 -17.58 9.51 -0.60
N PRO A 231 -18.09 10.27 0.38
CA PRO A 231 -18.90 9.70 1.46
C PRO A 231 -20.08 8.90 0.90
N PHE A 232 -20.29 7.68 1.41
CA PHE A 232 -21.38 6.77 1.05
C PHE A 232 -21.36 6.21 -0.38
N LEU A 233 -20.38 6.57 -1.20
CA LEU A 233 -20.22 6.07 -2.57
C LEU A 233 -18.94 5.24 -2.70
N PRO A 234 -18.87 4.31 -3.67
CA PRO A 234 -17.63 3.64 -4.01
C PRO A 234 -16.61 4.62 -4.61
N PRO A 235 -15.31 4.27 -4.57
CA PRO A 235 -14.31 5.05 -5.29
C PRO A 235 -14.64 5.08 -6.79
N PRO A 236 -14.53 6.26 -7.47
CA PRO A 236 -14.85 6.37 -8.88
C PRO A 236 -13.85 5.66 -9.80
N VAL A 237 -12.61 5.52 -9.36
CA VAL A 237 -11.54 4.83 -10.07
C VAL A 237 -10.96 3.75 -9.16
N LEU A 238 -10.87 2.53 -9.67
CA LEU A 238 -10.29 1.41 -8.95
C LEU A 238 -9.62 0.46 -9.98
N PRO A 239 -8.29 0.26 -9.91
CA PRO A 239 -7.53 -0.50 -10.91
C PRO A 239 -7.62 -2.01 -10.68
N VAL A 240 -8.82 -2.56 -10.55
CA VAL A 240 -9.09 -3.99 -10.35
C VAL A 240 -10.33 -4.40 -11.12
N VAL A 241 -10.44 -5.67 -11.45
CA VAL A 241 -11.63 -6.27 -12.09
C VAL A 241 -12.75 -6.40 -11.06
N ASN A 242 -12.45 -7.00 -9.91
CA ASN A 242 -13.42 -7.13 -8.80
C ASN A 242 -13.55 -5.81 -8.03
N LYS A 243 -14.55 -5.01 -8.40
CA LYS A 243 -14.77 -3.68 -7.80
C LYS A 243 -15.13 -3.69 -6.30
N ARG A 244 -15.31 -4.88 -5.70
CA ARG A 244 -15.44 -4.99 -4.23
C ARG A 244 -14.10 -4.81 -3.53
N TYR A 245 -12.98 -5.15 -4.18
CA TYR A 245 -11.64 -5.08 -3.62
C TYR A 245 -11.13 -3.65 -3.56
N THR A 246 -11.59 -2.92 -2.55
CA THR A 246 -11.19 -1.51 -2.33
C THR A 246 -10.01 -1.41 -1.36
N ALA A 247 -10.26 -1.64 -0.08
CA ALA A 247 -9.26 -1.62 0.99
C ALA A 247 -9.78 -2.34 2.24
N GLY A 248 -8.89 -2.84 3.08
CA GLY A 248 -9.21 -3.52 4.32
C GLY A 248 -9.42 -5.02 4.14
N HIS A 249 -10.17 -5.64 5.05
CA HIS A 249 -10.35 -7.08 5.15
C HIS A 249 -11.55 -7.60 4.35
N PHE A 250 -11.32 -8.67 3.59
CA PHE A 250 -12.33 -9.40 2.81
C PHE A 250 -12.23 -10.89 3.10
N PRO A 251 -13.21 -11.49 3.79
CA PRO A 251 -13.30 -12.94 3.90
C PRO A 251 -13.61 -13.54 2.52
N LEU A 252 -12.85 -14.57 2.15
CA LEU A 252 -12.97 -15.28 0.88
C LEU A 252 -13.46 -16.72 1.11
N SER A 253 -13.88 -17.36 0.03
CA SER A 253 -14.24 -18.78 0.05
C SER A 253 -13.01 -19.66 0.33
N GLY A 254 -13.25 -20.90 0.80
CA GLY A 254 -12.19 -21.87 1.02
C GLY A 254 -11.31 -21.63 2.25
N GLY A 255 -11.72 -20.77 3.18
CA GLY A 255 -10.97 -20.46 4.42
C GLY A 255 -9.78 -19.53 4.17
N ARG A 256 -9.87 -18.67 3.17
CA ARG A 256 -8.91 -17.61 2.87
C ARG A 256 -9.43 -16.27 3.33
N ASP A 257 -8.52 -15.38 3.66
CA ASP A 257 -8.77 -13.99 3.97
C ASP A 257 -7.86 -13.09 3.12
N LEU A 258 -8.38 -11.98 2.63
CA LEU A 258 -7.63 -11.00 1.88
C LEU A 258 -7.59 -9.69 2.67
N TYR A 259 -6.41 -9.11 2.81
CA TYR A 259 -6.27 -7.75 3.31
C TYR A 259 -5.62 -6.87 2.25
N ILE A 260 -6.24 -5.74 1.96
CA ILE A 260 -5.77 -4.78 0.94
C ILE A 260 -5.35 -3.49 1.64
N ASN A 261 -4.07 -3.17 1.55
CA ASN A 261 -3.49 -1.93 2.05
C ASN A 261 -3.82 -0.75 1.13
N ARG A 262 -3.98 0.46 1.71
CA ARG A 262 -4.35 1.68 0.97
C ARG A 262 -3.15 2.44 0.39
N ALA A 263 -1.98 1.82 0.33
CA ALA A 263 -0.74 2.44 -0.13
C ALA A 263 -0.14 3.50 0.80
N LEU A 264 1.17 3.63 0.80
CA LEU A 264 1.89 4.73 1.44
C LEU A 264 2.04 5.92 0.50
N GLY A 265 2.51 5.68 -0.72
CA GLY A 265 2.64 6.69 -1.77
C GLY A 265 1.34 6.96 -2.54
N TYR A 266 1.48 7.54 -3.71
CA TYR A 266 0.35 7.87 -4.60
C TYR A 266 0.81 7.97 -6.05
N LEU A 267 -0.12 7.76 -7.00
CA LEU A 267 0.12 8.03 -8.42
C LEU A 267 -0.11 9.50 -8.76
N HIS A 268 -1.08 10.12 -8.12
CA HIS A 268 -1.38 11.55 -8.18
C HIS A 268 -1.50 12.06 -6.75
N GLN A 269 -0.95 13.26 -6.48
CA GLN A 269 -0.98 13.88 -5.15
C GLN A 269 -2.39 14.38 -4.80
N VAL A 270 -3.32 13.43 -4.70
CA VAL A 270 -4.70 13.68 -4.30
C VAL A 270 -5.25 12.50 -3.53
N ARG A 271 -5.75 12.75 -2.32
CA ARG A 271 -6.49 11.76 -1.52
C ARG A 271 -7.69 12.44 -0.88
N PHE A 272 -8.80 11.73 -0.85
CA PHE A 272 -10.01 12.19 -0.19
C PHE A 272 -10.74 11.04 0.49
N ASN A 273 -10.84 11.10 1.83
CA ASN A 273 -11.44 10.05 2.67
C ASN A 273 -10.75 8.67 2.50
N VAL A 274 -9.46 8.69 2.12
CA VAL A 274 -8.58 7.52 1.94
C VAL A 274 -7.15 7.92 2.31
N ARG A 275 -6.85 7.96 3.60
CA ARG A 275 -5.52 8.31 4.10
C ARG A 275 -4.50 7.25 3.72
N PRO A 276 -3.22 7.64 3.47
CA PRO A 276 -2.13 6.68 3.34
C PRO A 276 -2.06 5.74 4.53
N GLU A 277 -1.67 4.50 4.29
CA GLU A 277 -1.71 3.45 5.31
C GLU A 277 -0.38 2.69 5.41
N VAL A 278 0.02 2.43 6.64
CA VAL A 278 0.89 1.31 7.00
C VAL A 278 0.10 0.44 7.97
N THR A 279 -0.01 -0.86 7.67
CA THR A 279 -0.76 -1.79 8.52
C THR A 279 0.17 -2.48 9.50
N VAL A 280 -0.19 -2.46 10.78
CA VAL A 280 0.53 -3.13 11.86
C VAL A 280 -0.33 -4.29 12.37
N PHE A 281 0.06 -5.49 12.00
CA PHE A 281 -0.62 -6.70 12.45
C PHE A 281 0.01 -7.22 13.74
N THR A 282 -0.83 -7.71 14.65
CA THR A 282 -0.42 -8.58 15.77
C THR A 282 -0.72 -10.02 15.35
N LEU A 283 0.30 -10.86 15.25
CA LEU A 283 0.17 -12.28 14.95
C LEU A 283 -0.48 -13.03 16.12
N CYS A 284 -1.47 -13.89 15.85
CA CYS A 284 -2.17 -14.66 16.88
C CYS A 284 -2.75 -15.97 16.31
#